data_630df9a7c704920851ee7d53d84e5056
#
_entry.id   630df9a7c704920851ee7d53d84e5056
#
_cell.length_a   1.000
_cell.length_b   1.000
_cell.length_c   1.000
_cell.angle_alpha   90.00
_cell.angle_beta   90.00
_cell.angle_gamma   90.00
#
_symmetry.space_group_name_H-M   'P 1'
#
loop_
_entity.id
_entity.type
_entity.pdbx_description
1 polymer ?
#
loop_
_entity_poly.entity_id
_entity_poly.type
_entity_poly.pdbx_seq_one_letter_code
_entity_poly.pdbx_strand_id
1 'polypeptide(L)'
;MIKLLYKSRGIIIKQSKVNVLDDKDQEFVDALRNLDVPRSVATLITYLANMDEATSREIEMGTNLRQPEVSIAMRTLRQNNWVEEHDVKVGGKGRPMRIYKLGVPIGEIIKHYEEEKNSEAARTMQAIQRLKEITAT
;
A
#
# COMPACT_ATOMS: atom_id res chain seq x y z
N MET A 1 9.41 -10.21 -1.55
CA MET A 1 10.15 -11.30 -1.40
C MET A 1 9.38 -12.59 -1.31
N ILE A 2 8.85 -12.92 -0.18
CA ILE A 2 7.99 -14.10 -0.07
C ILE A 2 6.89 -14.05 -1.12
N LYS A 3 6.37 -12.87 -1.39
CA LYS A 3 5.30 -12.70 -2.35
C LYS A 3 5.71 -13.02 -3.79
N LEU A 4 6.94 -12.77 -4.13
CA LEU A 4 7.42 -13.12 -5.46
C LEU A 4 7.41 -14.62 -5.65
N LEU A 5 7.86 -15.37 -4.64
CA LEU A 5 7.82 -16.81 -4.70
C LEU A 5 6.39 -17.32 -4.79
N TYR A 6 5.52 -16.69 -4.05
CA TYR A 6 4.12 -17.04 -4.07
C TYR A 6 3.51 -16.82 -5.46
N LYS A 7 3.84 -15.71 -6.09
CA LYS A 7 3.37 -15.42 -7.43
C LYS A 7 3.92 -16.38 -8.48
N SER A 8 5.12 -16.87 -8.28
CA SER A 8 5.67 -17.81 -9.22
C SER A 8 4.92 -19.14 -9.21
N ARG A 9 4.07 -19.35 -8.22
CA ARG A 9 3.16 -20.48 -8.16
C ARG A 9 1.78 -20.10 -8.68
N GLY A 10 1.73 -19.22 -9.65
CA GLY A 10 0.50 -18.62 -10.15
C GLY A 10 -0.58 -19.60 -10.57
N ILE A 11 -0.20 -20.82 -10.92
CA ILE A 11 -1.17 -21.84 -11.30
C ILE A 11 -2.16 -22.10 -10.16
N ILE A 12 -1.66 -22.13 -8.94
CA ILE A 12 -2.49 -22.36 -7.75
C ILE A 12 -3.41 -21.19 -7.52
N ILE A 13 -2.93 -19.99 -7.78
CA ILE A 13 -3.66 -18.75 -7.52
C ILE A 13 -4.81 -18.57 -8.50
N LYS A 14 -4.69 -19.12 -9.68
CA LYS A 14 -5.72 -18.95 -10.70
C LYS A 14 -7.10 -19.42 -10.27
N GLN A 15 -7.15 -20.32 -9.31
CA GLN A 15 -8.41 -20.84 -8.84
C GLN A 15 -9.12 -19.90 -7.88
N SER A 16 -8.38 -18.95 -7.32
CA SER A 16 -8.95 -17.96 -6.44
C SER A 16 -8.49 -16.59 -6.94
N LYS A 17 -9.44 -15.79 -7.39
CA LYS A 17 -9.13 -14.46 -7.92
C LYS A 17 -8.88 -13.45 -6.83
N VAL A 18 -9.33 -13.75 -5.61
CA VAL A 18 -9.18 -12.85 -4.48
C VAL A 18 -8.38 -13.55 -3.42
N ASN A 19 -7.23 -13.00 -3.09
CA ASN A 19 -6.42 -13.48 -1.99
C ASN A 19 -6.72 -12.64 -0.76
N VAL A 20 -6.97 -13.33 0.35
CA VAL A 20 -7.12 -12.68 1.64
C VAL A 20 -5.73 -12.57 2.24
N LEU A 21 -5.47 -11.50 2.97
CA LEU A 21 -4.18 -11.30 3.61
C LEU A 21 -3.93 -12.39 4.65
N ASP A 22 -2.75 -12.98 4.58
CA ASP A 22 -2.35 -14.01 5.52
C ASP A 22 -1.61 -13.38 6.72
N ASP A 23 -1.09 -14.23 7.60
CA ASP A 23 -0.41 -13.76 8.81
C ASP A 23 0.82 -12.91 8.50
N LYS A 24 1.57 -13.28 7.47
CA LYS A 24 2.75 -12.50 7.07
C LYS A 24 2.36 -11.17 6.48
N ASP A 25 1.27 -11.15 5.74
CA ASP A 25 0.76 -9.90 5.20
C ASP A 25 0.32 -8.99 6.33
N GLN A 26 -0.32 -9.56 7.33
CA GLN A 26 -0.76 -8.77 8.48
C GLN A 26 0.44 -8.23 9.24
N GLU A 27 1.49 -9.00 9.35
CA GLU A 27 2.74 -8.55 9.97
C GLU A 27 3.32 -7.37 9.20
N PHE A 28 3.27 -7.43 7.87
CA PHE A 28 3.75 -6.34 7.03
C PHE A 28 2.90 -5.08 7.21
N VAL A 29 1.59 -5.24 7.27
CA VAL A 29 0.67 -4.14 7.56
C VAL A 29 1.02 -3.49 8.89
N ASP A 30 1.22 -4.30 9.91
CA ASP A 30 1.55 -3.79 11.25
C ASP A 30 2.87 -3.06 11.26
N ALA A 31 3.85 -3.55 10.51
CA ALA A 31 5.15 -2.88 10.40
C ALA A 31 5.01 -1.50 9.74
N LEU A 32 4.20 -1.40 8.70
CA LEU A 32 3.94 -0.10 8.06
C LEU A 32 3.22 0.84 9.03
N ARG A 33 2.28 0.32 9.81
CA ARG A 33 1.58 1.13 10.80
C ARG A 33 2.51 1.68 11.86
N ASN A 34 3.56 0.95 12.19
CA ASN A 34 4.58 1.44 13.12
C ASN A 34 5.34 2.63 12.56
N LEU A 35 5.25 2.86 11.26
CA LEU A 35 5.82 4.04 10.62
C LEU A 35 4.77 5.14 10.44
N ASP A 36 3.65 5.03 11.14
CA ASP A 36 2.54 5.98 11.08
C ASP A 36 1.79 5.97 9.76
N VAL A 37 1.89 4.88 9.02
CA VAL A 37 1.08 4.71 7.81
C VAL A 37 -0.33 4.32 8.25
N PRO A 38 -1.36 5.01 7.77
CA PRO A 38 -2.73 4.65 8.13
C PRO A 38 -3.04 3.21 7.77
N ARG A 39 -3.87 2.56 8.59
CA ARG A 39 -4.19 1.15 8.40
C ARG A 39 -4.74 0.86 7.00
N SER A 40 -5.63 1.70 6.50
CA SER A 40 -6.20 1.46 5.18
C SER A 40 -5.16 1.52 4.08
N VAL A 41 -4.24 2.47 4.18
CA VAL A 41 -3.15 2.62 3.20
C VAL A 41 -2.21 1.41 3.29
N ALA A 42 -1.81 1.04 4.50
CA ALA A 42 -0.92 -0.10 4.71
C ALA A 42 -1.53 -1.38 4.16
N THR A 43 -2.82 -1.57 4.42
CA THR A 43 -3.54 -2.77 3.96
C THR A 43 -3.63 -2.80 2.43
N LEU A 44 -3.95 -1.66 1.82
CA LEU A 44 -4.05 -1.58 0.37
C LEU A 44 -2.71 -1.83 -0.31
N ILE A 45 -1.65 -1.22 0.18
CA ILE A 45 -0.31 -1.43 -0.37
C ILE A 45 0.04 -2.92 -0.31
N THR A 46 -0.19 -3.53 0.83
CA THR A 46 0.14 -4.94 1.03
C THR A 46 -0.66 -5.83 0.08
N TYR A 47 -1.94 -5.54 -0.06
CA TYR A 47 -2.78 -6.32 -0.96
C TYR A 47 -2.31 -6.21 -2.41
N LEU A 48 -2.09 -4.99 -2.88
CA LEU A 48 -1.66 -4.78 -4.27
C LEU A 48 -0.27 -5.35 -4.54
N ALA A 49 0.59 -5.38 -3.53
CA ALA A 49 1.90 -6.00 -3.68
C ALA A 49 1.81 -7.50 -3.89
N ASN A 50 0.72 -8.12 -3.46
CA ASN A 50 0.50 -9.56 -3.61
C ASN A 50 -0.23 -9.93 -4.89
N MET A 51 -0.84 -8.96 -5.55
CA MET A 51 -1.66 -9.20 -6.73
C MET A 51 -0.98 -8.62 -7.95
N ASP A 52 -1.18 -9.26 -9.11
CA ASP A 52 -0.71 -8.67 -10.35
C ASP A 52 -1.56 -7.45 -10.68
N GLU A 53 -2.86 -7.62 -10.55
CA GLU A 53 -3.79 -6.50 -10.70
C GLU A 53 -5.10 -6.90 -10.02
N ALA A 54 -5.91 -5.90 -9.69
CA ALA A 54 -7.15 -6.16 -8.97
C ALA A 54 -8.20 -5.11 -9.31
N THR A 55 -9.44 -5.53 -9.31
CA THR A 55 -10.57 -4.61 -9.43
C THR A 55 -10.88 -4.02 -8.06
N SER A 56 -11.67 -2.95 -8.05
CA SER A 56 -12.13 -2.34 -6.81
C SER A 56 -12.85 -3.35 -5.91
N ARG A 57 -13.68 -4.19 -6.51
CA ARG A 57 -14.41 -5.20 -5.76
C ARG A 57 -13.47 -6.24 -5.14
N GLU A 58 -12.49 -6.69 -5.91
CA GLU A 58 -11.53 -7.65 -5.39
C GLU A 58 -10.73 -7.06 -4.23
N ILE A 59 -10.39 -5.77 -4.32
CA ILE A 59 -9.70 -5.08 -3.25
C ILE A 59 -10.56 -5.08 -1.98
N GLU A 60 -11.83 -4.72 -2.09
CA GLU A 60 -12.73 -4.71 -0.94
C GLU A 60 -12.84 -6.08 -0.30
N MET A 61 -12.99 -7.10 -1.12
CA MET A 61 -13.14 -8.47 -0.63
C MET A 61 -11.86 -8.99 0.01
N GLY A 62 -10.72 -8.70 -0.62
CA GLY A 62 -9.44 -9.22 -0.15
C GLY A 62 -8.88 -8.49 1.06
N THR A 63 -9.23 -7.21 1.22
CA THR A 63 -8.71 -6.39 2.31
C THR A 63 -9.71 -6.22 3.45
N ASN A 64 -10.97 -6.53 3.19
CA ASN A 64 -12.06 -6.29 4.13
C ASN A 64 -12.23 -4.79 4.44
N LEU A 65 -11.76 -3.94 3.55
CA LEU A 65 -11.97 -2.50 3.66
C LEU A 65 -13.30 -2.13 2.99
N ARG A 66 -13.92 -1.09 3.50
CA ARG A 66 -15.14 -0.55 2.90
C ARG A 66 -14.76 0.38 1.75
N GLN A 67 -15.72 0.58 0.83
CA GLN A 67 -15.48 1.44 -0.33
C GLN A 67 -14.92 2.82 0.03
N PRO A 68 -15.44 3.53 1.04
CA PRO A 68 -14.85 4.82 1.40
C PRO A 68 -13.40 4.71 1.85
N GLU A 69 -13.06 3.65 2.58
CA GLU A 69 -11.68 3.43 3.02
C GLU A 69 -10.76 3.13 1.85
N VAL A 70 -11.24 2.34 0.89
CA VAL A 70 -10.48 2.03 -0.33
C VAL A 70 -10.22 3.31 -1.10
N SER A 71 -11.24 4.17 -1.25
CA SER A 71 -11.12 5.42 -1.98
C SER A 71 -10.09 6.35 -1.36
N ILE A 72 -10.11 6.47 -0.03
CA ILE A 72 -9.17 7.33 0.68
C ILE A 72 -7.75 6.79 0.55
N ALA A 73 -7.58 5.49 0.74
CA ALA A 73 -6.28 4.86 0.63
C ALA A 73 -5.73 4.98 -0.81
N MET A 74 -6.60 4.77 -1.79
CA MET A 74 -6.19 4.87 -3.18
C MET A 74 -5.71 6.28 -3.54
N ARG A 75 -6.30 7.29 -2.92
CA ARG A 75 -5.86 8.67 -3.12
C ARG A 75 -4.41 8.84 -2.72
N THR A 76 -4.02 8.26 -1.59
CA THR A 76 -2.63 8.33 -1.14
C THR A 76 -1.70 7.67 -2.15
N LEU A 77 -2.08 6.51 -2.67
CA LEU A 77 -1.25 5.83 -3.66
C LEU A 77 -1.14 6.65 -4.94
N ARG A 78 -2.21 7.29 -5.38
CA ARG A 78 -2.17 8.14 -6.56
C ARG A 78 -1.26 9.35 -6.36
N GLN A 79 -1.34 9.97 -5.20
CA GLN A 79 -0.54 11.17 -4.90
C GLN A 79 0.95 10.87 -4.94
N ASN A 80 1.34 9.65 -4.64
CA ASN A 80 2.73 9.24 -4.64
C ASN A 80 3.14 8.55 -5.94
N ASN A 81 2.22 8.42 -6.88
CA ASN A 81 2.46 7.71 -8.14
C ASN A 81 2.84 6.24 -7.93
N TRP A 82 2.20 5.62 -6.96
CA TRP A 82 2.47 4.21 -6.64
C TRP A 82 1.50 3.25 -7.28
N VAL A 83 0.43 3.73 -7.88
CA VAL A 83 -0.59 2.87 -8.46
C VAL A 83 -0.80 3.22 -9.93
N GLU A 84 -0.99 2.19 -10.74
CA GLU A 84 -1.39 2.32 -12.12
C GLU A 84 -2.85 1.88 -12.24
N GLU A 85 -3.60 2.60 -13.04
CA GLU A 85 -5.03 2.34 -13.21
C GLU A 85 -5.34 2.31 -14.70
N HIS A 86 -6.14 1.35 -15.10
CA HIS A 86 -6.62 1.33 -16.47
C HIS A 86 -7.99 0.69 -16.53
N ASP A 87 -8.73 1.01 -17.57
CA ASP A 87 -10.06 0.48 -17.77
C ASP A 87 -10.00 -0.67 -18.75
N VAL A 88 -10.73 -1.74 -18.44
CA VAL A 88 -10.83 -2.91 -19.29
C VAL A 88 -12.30 -3.10 -19.64
N LYS A 89 -12.61 -3.16 -20.92
CA LYS A 89 -13.96 -3.46 -21.36
C LYS A 89 -14.19 -4.96 -21.30
N VAL A 90 -15.26 -5.33 -20.61
CA VAL A 90 -15.64 -6.73 -20.50
C VAL A 90 -17.00 -6.88 -21.17
N GLY A 91 -17.06 -7.73 -22.21
CA GLY A 91 -18.32 -8.10 -22.82
C GLY A 91 -18.97 -7.07 -23.72
N GLY A 92 -18.32 -6.04 -24.13
CA GLY A 92 -18.83 -5.11 -25.13
C GLY A 92 -19.98 -4.19 -24.74
N LYS A 93 -20.61 -4.45 -23.61
CA LYS A 93 -21.68 -3.60 -23.08
C LYS A 93 -21.38 -3.22 -21.65
N GLY A 94 -21.84 -2.04 -21.24
CA GLY A 94 -21.71 -1.60 -19.88
C GLY A 94 -20.44 -0.83 -19.62
N ARG A 95 -20.21 -0.50 -18.36
CA ARG A 95 -19.07 0.28 -17.97
C ARG A 95 -17.79 -0.53 -18.05
N PRO A 96 -16.70 0.10 -18.46
CA PRO A 96 -15.39 -0.53 -18.35
C PRO A 96 -15.11 -0.84 -16.88
N MET A 97 -14.42 -1.94 -16.66
CA MET A 97 -13.99 -2.30 -15.33
C MET A 97 -12.64 -1.64 -15.06
N ARG A 98 -12.53 -0.95 -13.93
CA ARG A 98 -11.27 -0.33 -13.56
C ARG A 98 -10.37 -1.34 -12.86
N ILE A 99 -9.15 -1.44 -13.35
CA ILE A 99 -8.14 -2.35 -12.84
C ILE A 99 -7.04 -1.52 -12.19
N TYR A 100 -6.58 -1.96 -11.03
CA TYR A 100 -5.51 -1.30 -10.27
C TYR A 100 -4.32 -2.22 -10.15
N LYS A 101 -3.14 -1.64 -10.20
CA LYS A 101 -1.90 -2.38 -10.12
C LYS A 101 -0.87 -1.53 -9.39
N LEU A 102 -0.06 -2.16 -8.55
CA LEU A 102 1.05 -1.44 -7.93
C LEU A 102 2.07 -1.11 -9.02
N GLY A 103 2.37 0.16 -9.17
CA GLY A 103 3.22 0.64 -10.26
C GLY A 103 4.69 0.74 -9.92
N VAL A 104 5.06 0.44 -8.67
CA VAL A 104 6.45 0.52 -8.22
C VAL A 104 6.77 -0.70 -7.37
N PRO A 105 8.05 -1.07 -7.26
CA PRO A 105 8.44 -2.15 -6.35
C PRO A 105 8.14 -1.76 -4.91
N ILE A 106 7.78 -2.74 -4.10
CA ILE A 106 7.47 -2.47 -2.69
C ILE A 106 8.66 -1.84 -1.95
N GLY A 107 9.87 -2.18 -2.35
CA GLY A 107 11.07 -1.59 -1.76
C GLY A 107 11.16 -0.09 -1.92
N GLU A 108 10.59 0.44 -3.01
CA GLU A 108 10.58 1.87 -3.25
C GLU A 108 9.63 2.58 -2.29
N ILE A 109 8.52 1.94 -1.96
CA ILE A 109 7.56 2.47 -1.00
C ILE A 109 8.18 2.46 0.40
N ILE A 110 8.86 1.38 0.74
CA ILE A 110 9.56 1.25 2.02
C ILE A 110 10.61 2.37 2.14
N LYS A 111 11.36 2.59 1.08
CA LYS A 111 12.37 3.65 1.08
C LYS A 111 11.76 5.03 1.28
N HIS A 112 10.61 5.28 0.68
CA HIS A 112 9.90 6.54 0.86
C HIS A 112 9.61 6.79 2.34
N TYR A 113 9.07 5.79 3.03
CA TYR A 113 8.75 5.94 4.44
C TYR A 113 9.99 6.02 5.32
N GLU A 114 11.04 5.31 4.94
CA GLU A 114 12.32 5.41 5.64
C GLU A 114 12.86 6.83 5.59
N GLU A 115 12.87 7.43 4.41
CA GLU A 115 13.37 8.79 4.24
C GLU A 115 12.50 9.79 4.98
N GLU A 116 11.19 9.57 4.98
CA GLU A 116 10.28 10.44 5.71
C GLU A 116 10.55 10.39 7.21
N LYS A 117 10.75 9.20 7.76
CA LYS A 117 11.02 9.04 9.18
C LYS A 117 12.38 9.59 9.57
N ASN A 118 13.38 9.43 8.72
CA ASN A 118 14.70 10.01 8.96
C ASN A 118 14.64 11.54 8.98
N SER A 119 13.85 12.13 8.08
CA SER A 119 13.65 13.58 8.06
C SER A 119 12.94 14.07 9.31
N GLU A 120 11.92 13.35 9.78
CA GLU A 120 11.21 13.69 10.99
C GLU A 120 12.14 13.64 12.20
N ALA A 121 12.96 12.59 12.27
CA ALA A 121 13.90 12.44 13.38
C ALA A 121 14.90 13.60 13.40
N ALA A 122 15.39 13.99 12.24
CA ALA A 122 16.32 15.12 12.15
C ALA A 122 15.67 16.42 12.62
N ARG A 123 14.42 16.67 12.18
CA ARG A 123 13.71 17.88 12.62
C ARG A 123 13.47 17.87 14.12
N THR A 124 13.14 16.71 14.68
CA THR A 124 12.93 16.58 16.11
C THR A 124 14.19 16.90 16.87
N MET A 125 15.32 16.37 16.44
CA MET A 125 16.59 16.62 17.09
C MET A 125 16.98 18.09 17.00
N GLN A 126 16.72 18.73 15.88
CA GLN A 126 16.98 20.17 15.72
C GLN A 126 16.11 21.00 16.66
N ALA A 127 14.86 20.62 16.81
CA ALA A 127 13.96 21.33 17.72
C ALA A 127 14.44 21.23 19.16
N ILE A 128 14.87 20.04 19.57
CA ILE A 128 15.41 19.82 20.91
C ILE A 128 16.66 20.69 21.11
N GLN A 129 17.55 20.69 20.14
CA GLN A 129 18.77 21.48 20.20
C GLN A 129 18.46 22.97 20.33
N ARG A 130 17.47 23.43 19.56
CA ARG A 130 17.07 24.84 19.63
C ARG A 130 16.55 25.20 20.99
N LEU A 131 15.75 24.33 21.61
CA LEU A 131 15.25 24.54 22.96
C LEU A 131 16.40 24.66 23.96
N LYS A 132 17.38 23.80 23.83
CA LYS A 132 18.55 23.84 24.71
C LYS A 132 19.31 25.16 24.55
N GLU A 133 19.47 25.63 23.32
CA GLU A 133 20.15 26.89 23.07
C GLU A 133 19.40 28.07 23.66
N ILE A 134 18.10 28.10 23.51
CA ILE A 134 17.28 29.17 24.06
C ILE A 134 17.37 29.21 25.59
N THR A 135 17.35 28.06 26.23
CA THR A 135 17.36 27.98 27.69
C THR A 135 18.76 28.17 28.27
N ALA A 136 19.80 28.01 27.49
CA ALA A 136 21.18 28.19 27.97
C ALA A 136 21.54 29.67 28.16
N THR A 137 20.78 30.57 27.52
CA THR A 137 21.02 32.00 27.67
C THR A 137 20.12 32.57 28.72
#